data_5ad29b986fb0b17ff29132d33940c0c2
#
_entry.id   5ad29b986fb0b17ff29132d33940c0c2
#
_cell.length_a   1.000
_cell.length_b   1.000
_cell.length_c   1.000
_cell.angle_alpha   90.00
_cell.angle_beta   90.00
_cell.angle_gamma   90.00
#
_symmetry.space_group_name_H-M   'P 1'
#
loop_
_entity.id
_entity.type
_entity.pdbx_description
1 polymer ?
#
loop_
_entity_poly.entity_id
_entity_poly.type
_entity_poly.pdbx_seq_one_letter_code
_entity_poly.pdbx_strand_id
1 'polypeptide(L)'
;EQNYRSTQNILDAANAVIEHNTERKGKTLWTQNGTGAMIHLHTAENETDEAERITKIILDGVAAGRKFSDYAVLYRMNSQSLTFERNFAKSGVPHRIIGGTRFYERREIREMIAYLSVINNPSDEMRLRRIINTPKRSIGDRSVEVAAQIGQQTGETLFEVVSHAKDYPALSRAANKMTLFAAQMQGLIELNNDEKVTLGELYDELVERIDYLNFLKTDDPESAEDRAANVQELASNLRRFEEENPEGTL
;
A
#
# COMPACT_ATOMS: atom_id res chain seq x y z
N GLU A 1 -15.38 -18.56 -31.66
CA GLU A 1 -15.13 -17.16 -32.01
C GLU A 1 -13.66 -16.98 -32.44
N GLN A 2 -13.41 -16.30 -33.55
CA GLN A 2 -12.06 -16.10 -34.06
C GLN A 2 -11.33 -15.01 -33.25
N ASN A 3 -10.12 -15.34 -32.82
CA ASN A 3 -9.19 -14.41 -32.14
C ASN A 3 -8.08 -14.02 -33.14
N TYR A 4 -7.83 -12.73 -33.25
CA TYR A 4 -6.83 -12.17 -34.15
C TYR A 4 -5.53 -11.74 -33.50
N ARG A 5 -5.44 -11.85 -32.16
CA ARG A 5 -4.31 -11.37 -31.34
C ARG A 5 -3.33 -12.49 -31.02
N SER A 6 -3.83 -13.61 -30.51
CA SER A 6 -3.04 -14.67 -29.90
C SER A 6 -2.77 -15.82 -30.86
N THR A 7 -1.70 -16.58 -30.58
CA THR A 7 -1.41 -17.86 -31.21
C THR A 7 -2.23 -19.00 -30.59
N GLN A 8 -2.30 -20.15 -31.24
CA GLN A 8 -3.18 -21.27 -30.84
C GLN A 8 -2.82 -21.80 -29.43
N ASN A 9 -1.53 -21.97 -29.10
CA ASN A 9 -1.10 -22.45 -27.79
C ASN A 9 -1.64 -21.58 -26.64
N ILE A 10 -1.67 -20.26 -26.83
CA ILE A 10 -2.21 -19.33 -25.81
C ILE A 10 -3.73 -19.53 -25.69
N LEU A 11 -4.43 -19.69 -26.81
CA LEU A 11 -5.89 -19.89 -26.80
C LEU A 11 -6.28 -21.24 -26.20
N ASP A 12 -5.51 -22.30 -26.48
CA ASP A 12 -5.75 -23.63 -25.93
C ASP A 12 -5.62 -23.60 -24.40
N ALA A 13 -4.57 -22.97 -23.87
CA ALA A 13 -4.41 -22.79 -22.43
C ALA A 13 -5.54 -21.93 -21.83
N ALA A 14 -5.91 -20.84 -22.47
CA ALA A 14 -7.00 -19.99 -22.01
C ALA A 14 -8.36 -20.73 -22.02
N ASN A 15 -8.65 -21.49 -23.08
CA ASN A 15 -9.84 -22.33 -23.17
C ASN A 15 -9.86 -23.38 -22.06
N ALA A 16 -8.74 -24.07 -21.81
CA ALA A 16 -8.63 -25.09 -20.77
C ALA A 16 -8.87 -24.50 -19.36
N VAL A 17 -8.30 -23.34 -19.06
CA VAL A 17 -8.52 -22.68 -17.76
C VAL A 17 -10.00 -22.31 -17.58
N ILE A 18 -10.60 -21.68 -18.59
CA ILE A 18 -11.99 -21.20 -18.48
C ILE A 18 -13.02 -22.31 -18.56
N GLU A 19 -12.67 -23.50 -19.05
CA GLU A 19 -13.56 -24.66 -19.12
C GLU A 19 -14.04 -25.11 -17.72
N HIS A 20 -13.25 -24.85 -16.68
CA HIS A 20 -13.60 -25.13 -15.31
C HIS A 20 -14.63 -24.15 -14.71
N ASN A 21 -14.98 -23.08 -15.42
CA ASN A 21 -15.99 -22.13 -14.96
C ASN A 21 -17.40 -22.60 -15.33
N THR A 22 -18.20 -22.93 -14.32
CA THR A 22 -19.57 -23.44 -14.45
C THR A 22 -20.57 -22.43 -15.02
N GLU A 23 -20.30 -21.14 -14.94
CA GLU A 23 -21.17 -20.06 -15.45
C GLU A 23 -20.83 -19.65 -16.89
N ARG A 24 -19.95 -20.37 -17.56
CA ARG A 24 -19.50 -20.06 -18.91
C ARG A 24 -20.61 -20.17 -19.98
N LYS A 25 -20.73 -19.12 -20.81
CA LYS A 25 -21.42 -19.25 -22.11
C LYS A 25 -20.47 -19.94 -23.10
N GLY A 26 -20.82 -21.13 -23.54
CA GLY A 26 -19.99 -22.07 -24.30
C GLY A 26 -19.42 -21.52 -25.62
N LYS A 27 -18.37 -20.70 -25.56
CA LYS A 27 -17.61 -20.22 -26.70
C LYS A 27 -16.19 -20.77 -26.67
N THR A 28 -15.68 -21.33 -27.75
CA THR A 28 -14.29 -21.72 -27.90
C THR A 28 -13.59 -20.71 -28.79
N LEU A 29 -12.43 -20.21 -28.33
CA LEU A 29 -11.58 -19.29 -29.09
C LEU A 29 -10.64 -20.11 -29.99
N TRP A 30 -10.47 -19.66 -31.23
CA TRP A 30 -9.54 -20.21 -32.19
C TRP A 30 -8.89 -19.12 -33.04
N THR A 31 -7.76 -19.40 -33.68
CA THR A 31 -6.99 -18.42 -34.46
C THR A 31 -6.38 -19.00 -35.72
N GLN A 32 -6.01 -18.11 -36.66
CA GLN A 32 -5.20 -18.42 -37.83
C GLN A 32 -3.72 -18.01 -37.65
N ASN A 33 -3.33 -17.50 -36.50
CA ASN A 33 -1.98 -17.00 -36.25
C ASN A 33 -0.92 -18.12 -35.99
N GLY A 34 -1.25 -19.37 -36.37
CA GLY A 34 -0.36 -20.51 -36.15
C GLY A 34 -0.28 -20.97 -34.69
N THR A 35 0.54 -21.99 -34.45
CA THR A 35 0.66 -22.63 -33.12
C THR A 35 1.30 -21.73 -32.09
N GLY A 36 2.37 -21.00 -32.45
CA GLY A 36 3.10 -20.12 -31.57
C GLY A 36 4.08 -20.84 -30.63
N ALA A 37 4.73 -20.08 -29.77
CA ALA A 37 5.65 -20.60 -28.75
C ALA A 37 4.89 -21.38 -27.67
N MET A 38 5.58 -22.33 -27.03
CA MET A 38 5.06 -23.04 -25.87
C MET A 38 4.96 -22.13 -24.66
N ILE A 39 3.98 -22.41 -23.80
CA ILE A 39 3.86 -21.76 -22.49
C ILE A 39 4.84 -22.44 -21.53
N HIS A 40 5.59 -21.61 -20.79
CA HIS A 40 6.51 -22.08 -19.77
C HIS A 40 5.92 -21.85 -18.39
N LEU A 41 5.84 -22.89 -17.58
CA LEU A 41 5.48 -22.81 -16.16
C LEU A 41 6.74 -22.82 -15.33
N HIS A 42 6.88 -21.84 -14.44
CA HIS A 42 7.96 -21.75 -13.48
C HIS A 42 7.38 -21.72 -12.07
N THR A 43 7.99 -22.47 -11.17
CA THR A 43 7.70 -22.39 -9.73
C THR A 43 8.81 -21.58 -9.06
N ALA A 44 8.44 -20.63 -8.23
CA ALA A 44 9.35 -19.85 -7.40
C ALA A 44 9.23 -20.27 -5.93
N GLU A 45 10.28 -20.10 -5.15
CA GLU A 45 10.28 -20.40 -3.70
C GLU A 45 9.50 -19.34 -2.91
N ASN A 46 9.57 -18.10 -3.37
CA ASN A 46 8.90 -16.94 -2.78
C ASN A 46 8.72 -15.84 -3.84
N GLU A 47 8.06 -14.75 -3.44
CA GLU A 47 7.79 -13.61 -4.33
C GLU A 47 9.05 -12.88 -4.82
N THR A 48 10.14 -12.94 -4.06
CA THR A 48 11.43 -12.33 -4.45
C THR A 48 12.09 -13.16 -5.56
N ASP A 49 12.17 -14.49 -5.40
CA ASP A 49 12.67 -15.40 -6.44
C ASP A 49 11.83 -15.31 -7.71
N GLU A 50 10.50 -15.18 -7.58
CA GLU A 50 9.61 -14.93 -8.73
C GLU A 50 9.99 -13.66 -9.49
N ALA A 51 10.16 -12.55 -8.78
CA ALA A 51 10.49 -11.25 -9.38
C ALA A 51 11.90 -11.25 -9.99
N GLU A 52 12.89 -11.89 -9.36
CA GLU A 52 14.25 -12.03 -9.89
C GLU A 52 14.27 -12.86 -11.15
N ARG A 53 13.55 -13.96 -11.19
CA ARG A 53 13.43 -14.84 -12.36
C ARG A 53 12.79 -14.12 -13.54
N ILE A 54 11.68 -13.41 -13.30
CA ILE A 54 11.00 -12.61 -14.34
C ILE A 54 11.92 -11.50 -14.84
N THR A 55 12.61 -10.81 -13.95
CA THR A 55 13.60 -9.78 -14.30
C THR A 55 14.68 -10.36 -15.21
N LYS A 56 15.22 -11.53 -14.87
CA LYS A 56 16.22 -12.22 -15.69
C LYS A 56 15.69 -12.55 -17.08
N ILE A 57 14.49 -13.11 -17.18
CA ILE A 57 13.85 -13.44 -18.47
C ILE A 57 13.72 -12.18 -19.35
N ILE A 58 13.35 -11.03 -18.75
CA ILE A 58 13.24 -9.77 -19.47
C ILE A 58 14.61 -9.31 -19.95
N LEU A 59 15.62 -9.28 -19.08
CA LEU A 59 16.98 -8.83 -19.42
C LEU A 59 17.64 -9.72 -20.48
N ASP A 60 17.51 -11.04 -20.36
CA ASP A 60 18.03 -12.01 -21.33
C ASP A 60 17.36 -11.79 -22.70
N GLY A 61 16.06 -11.57 -22.73
CA GLY A 61 15.34 -11.29 -23.96
C GLY A 61 15.70 -9.94 -24.60
N VAL A 62 15.94 -8.92 -23.78
CA VAL A 62 16.43 -7.61 -24.26
C VAL A 62 17.84 -7.73 -24.82
N ALA A 63 18.73 -8.49 -24.18
CA ALA A 63 20.05 -8.81 -24.70
C ALA A 63 19.99 -9.57 -26.03
N ALA A 64 18.93 -10.39 -26.23
CA ALA A 64 18.65 -11.08 -27.50
C ALA A 64 17.93 -10.21 -28.55
N GLY A 65 17.76 -8.90 -28.32
CA GLY A 65 17.23 -7.94 -29.27
C GLY A 65 15.74 -7.57 -29.14
N ARG A 66 15.06 -8.04 -28.09
CA ARG A 66 13.70 -7.58 -27.74
C ARG A 66 13.74 -6.19 -27.11
N LYS A 67 12.58 -5.53 -27.08
CA LYS A 67 12.42 -4.24 -26.35
C LYS A 67 11.75 -4.48 -25.01
N PHE A 68 12.01 -3.62 -24.02
CA PHE A 68 11.28 -3.65 -22.76
C PHE A 68 9.76 -3.53 -22.94
N SER A 69 9.32 -2.79 -23.97
CA SER A 69 7.91 -2.65 -24.33
C SER A 69 7.22 -3.94 -24.82
N ASP A 70 8.01 -4.97 -25.11
CA ASP A 70 7.47 -6.26 -25.60
C ASP A 70 7.05 -7.18 -24.44
N TYR A 71 7.23 -6.72 -23.19
CA TYR A 71 6.92 -7.49 -21.99
C TYR A 71 5.79 -6.84 -21.19
N ALA A 72 4.95 -7.69 -20.62
CA ALA A 72 3.96 -7.31 -19.62
C ALA A 72 3.94 -8.35 -18.51
N VAL A 73 3.89 -7.88 -17.26
CA VAL A 73 3.70 -8.72 -16.07
C VAL A 73 2.28 -8.48 -15.57
N LEU A 74 1.50 -9.55 -15.43
CA LEU A 74 0.14 -9.51 -14.93
C LEU A 74 0.09 -10.23 -13.59
N TYR A 75 -0.59 -9.63 -12.63
CA TYR A 75 -0.79 -10.18 -11.29
C TYR A 75 -2.25 -9.98 -10.86
N ARG A 76 -2.68 -10.80 -9.88
CA ARG A 76 -4.08 -10.79 -9.42
C ARG A 76 -4.36 -9.66 -8.45
N MET A 77 -3.45 -9.41 -7.48
CA MET A 77 -3.61 -8.41 -6.44
C MET A 77 -2.60 -7.29 -6.60
N ASN A 78 -3.05 -6.07 -6.31
CA ASN A 78 -2.20 -4.89 -6.41
C ASN A 78 -0.99 -4.93 -5.45
N SER A 79 -1.08 -5.58 -4.29
CA SER A 79 0.03 -5.75 -3.35
C SER A 79 1.24 -6.45 -3.98
N GLN A 80 1.02 -7.39 -4.90
CA GLN A 80 2.09 -8.12 -5.60
C GLN A 80 3.00 -7.21 -6.44
N SER A 81 2.55 -6.01 -6.83
CA SER A 81 3.36 -5.10 -7.66
C SER A 81 4.65 -4.64 -6.98
N LEU A 82 4.67 -4.51 -5.66
CA LEU A 82 5.79 -3.90 -4.94
C LEU A 82 7.09 -4.67 -5.12
N THR A 83 7.04 -6.01 -5.05
CA THR A 83 8.22 -6.86 -5.23
C THR A 83 8.79 -6.73 -6.64
N PHE A 84 7.92 -6.65 -7.66
CA PHE A 84 8.34 -6.37 -9.03
C PHE A 84 8.92 -4.96 -9.19
N GLU A 85 8.25 -3.93 -8.64
CA GLU A 85 8.71 -2.55 -8.70
C GLU A 85 10.14 -2.40 -8.11
N ARG A 86 10.38 -3.00 -6.94
CA ARG A 86 11.69 -2.99 -6.27
C ARG A 86 12.74 -3.70 -7.10
N ASN A 87 12.43 -4.90 -7.59
CA ASN A 87 13.37 -5.71 -8.35
C ASN A 87 13.72 -5.05 -9.68
N PHE A 88 12.74 -4.51 -10.39
CA PHE A 88 12.94 -3.77 -11.64
C PHE A 88 13.75 -2.49 -11.43
N ALA A 89 13.48 -1.73 -10.37
CA ALA A 89 14.26 -0.54 -10.04
C ALA A 89 15.71 -0.89 -9.72
N LYS A 90 15.96 -1.91 -8.90
CA LYS A 90 17.30 -2.41 -8.55
C LYS A 90 18.07 -2.89 -9.77
N SER A 91 17.39 -3.51 -10.73
CA SER A 91 17.99 -4.10 -11.93
C SER A 91 18.01 -3.16 -13.14
N GLY A 92 17.55 -1.91 -12.99
CA GLY A 92 17.52 -0.92 -14.06
C GLY A 92 16.51 -1.22 -15.18
N VAL A 93 15.47 -2.02 -14.89
CA VAL A 93 14.40 -2.34 -15.85
C VAL A 93 13.38 -1.19 -15.86
N PRO A 94 13.25 -0.44 -16.97
CA PRO A 94 12.24 0.62 -17.07
C PRO A 94 10.85 0.00 -17.12
N HIS A 95 9.96 0.45 -16.24
CA HIS A 95 8.62 -0.08 -16.12
C HIS A 95 7.60 1.00 -15.78
N ARG A 96 6.32 0.69 -15.98
CA ARG A 96 5.18 1.49 -15.52
C ARG A 96 4.06 0.57 -15.05
N ILE A 97 3.32 0.99 -14.03
CA ILE A 97 2.10 0.34 -13.60
C ILE A 97 0.94 0.87 -14.45
N ILE A 98 0.12 -0.05 -14.97
CA ILE A 98 -1.05 0.27 -15.77
C ILE A 98 -2.30 -0.09 -14.97
N GLY A 99 -3.22 0.85 -14.84
CA GLY A 99 -4.48 0.63 -14.12
C GLY A 99 -4.39 0.71 -12.60
N GLY A 100 -3.25 1.17 -12.05
CA GLY A 100 -3.05 1.35 -10.62
C GLY A 100 -2.08 2.48 -10.30
N THR A 101 -1.95 2.78 -9.01
CA THR A 101 -0.93 3.68 -8.47
C THR A 101 0.25 2.86 -7.93
N ARG A 102 1.45 3.45 -7.94
CA ARG A 102 2.62 2.85 -7.28
C ARG A 102 2.31 2.57 -5.81
N PHE A 103 2.91 1.53 -5.25
CA PHE A 103 2.61 1.08 -3.90
C PHE A 103 2.61 2.22 -2.87
N TYR A 104 3.68 3.01 -2.82
CA TYR A 104 3.81 4.12 -1.88
C TYR A 104 2.94 5.35 -2.20
N GLU A 105 2.30 5.39 -3.35
CA GLU A 105 1.35 6.44 -3.74
C GLU A 105 -0.09 6.09 -3.38
N ARG A 106 -0.38 4.82 -3.02
CA ARG A 106 -1.71 4.35 -2.63
C ARG A 106 -2.18 5.08 -1.39
N ARG A 107 -3.48 5.38 -1.34
CA ARG A 107 -4.09 6.19 -0.29
C ARG A 107 -3.83 5.59 1.10
N GLU A 108 -4.13 4.31 1.30
CA GLU A 108 -3.95 3.60 2.56
C GLU A 108 -2.48 3.56 3.02
N ILE A 109 -1.55 3.40 2.08
CA ILE A 109 -0.11 3.40 2.37
C ILE A 109 0.35 4.80 2.78
N ARG A 110 -0.09 5.84 2.07
CA ARG A 110 0.23 7.23 2.44
C ARG A 110 -0.36 7.63 3.79
N GLU A 111 -1.52 7.08 4.15
CA GLU A 111 -2.14 7.28 5.45
C GLU A 111 -1.32 6.59 6.56
N MET A 112 -0.92 5.33 6.37
CA MET A 112 -0.06 4.61 7.32
C MET A 112 1.31 5.27 7.50
N ILE A 113 1.96 5.66 6.41
CA ILE A 113 3.24 6.40 6.47
C ILE A 113 3.06 7.73 7.19
N ALA A 114 1.93 8.42 7.00
CA ALA A 114 1.67 9.68 7.71
C ALA A 114 1.50 9.45 9.22
N TYR A 115 0.85 8.36 9.63
CA TYR A 115 0.79 7.97 11.04
C TYR A 115 2.18 7.69 11.63
N LEU A 116 2.97 6.84 10.98
CA LEU A 116 4.33 6.54 11.42
C LEU A 116 5.19 7.80 11.51
N SER A 117 5.07 8.69 10.53
CA SER A 117 5.81 9.96 10.54
C SER A 117 5.42 10.88 11.69
N VAL A 118 4.13 10.95 12.06
CA VAL A 118 3.68 11.74 13.21
C VAL A 118 4.09 11.08 14.54
N ILE A 119 4.13 9.76 14.60
CA ILE A 119 4.66 9.03 15.76
C ILE A 119 6.14 9.39 15.97
N ASN A 120 6.93 9.39 14.91
CA ASN A 120 8.34 9.75 14.96
C ASN A 120 8.57 11.25 15.19
N ASN A 121 7.76 12.11 14.56
CA ASN A 121 7.83 13.56 14.68
C ASN A 121 6.45 14.20 14.80
N PRO A 122 5.95 14.43 16.03
CA PRO A 122 4.64 15.05 16.28
C PRO A 122 4.49 16.48 15.71
N SER A 123 5.62 17.14 15.40
CA SER A 123 5.60 18.48 14.81
C SER A 123 5.34 18.49 13.30
N ASP A 124 5.20 17.33 12.64
CA ASP A 124 4.87 17.25 11.22
C ASP A 124 3.38 17.58 11.00
N GLU A 125 3.09 18.87 10.94
CA GLU A 125 1.73 19.39 10.77
C GLU A 125 1.06 18.88 9.49
N MET A 126 1.80 18.75 8.38
CA MET A 126 1.23 18.34 7.11
C MET A 126 0.71 16.90 7.19
N ARG A 127 1.45 16.00 7.81
CA ARG A 127 1.03 14.61 8.01
C ARG A 127 -0.02 14.46 9.08
N LEU A 128 0.06 15.26 10.16
CA LEU A 128 -0.96 15.30 11.21
C LEU A 128 -2.32 15.71 10.64
N ARG A 129 -2.38 16.75 9.80
CA ARG A 129 -3.60 17.17 9.10
C ARG A 129 -4.21 16.08 8.24
N ARG A 130 -3.39 15.22 7.65
CA ARG A 130 -3.85 14.07 6.86
C ARG A 130 -4.56 13.02 7.70
N ILE A 131 -4.05 12.72 8.90
CA ILE A 131 -4.49 11.56 9.69
C ILE A 131 -5.52 11.91 10.79
N ILE A 132 -5.60 13.15 11.23
CA ILE A 132 -6.40 13.55 12.39
C ILE A 132 -7.88 13.14 12.27
N ASN A 133 -8.41 13.05 11.05
CA ASN A 133 -9.78 12.61 10.78
C ASN A 133 -9.85 11.37 9.85
N THR A 134 -8.79 10.58 9.79
CA THR A 134 -8.71 9.32 9.04
C THR A 134 -8.15 8.21 9.94
N PRO A 135 -8.93 7.22 10.37
CA PRO A 135 -10.38 7.04 10.22
C PRO A 135 -11.23 8.21 10.70
N LYS A 136 -12.50 8.27 10.23
CA LYS A 136 -13.41 9.39 10.57
C LYS A 136 -13.65 9.50 12.07
N ARG A 137 -13.26 10.64 12.66
CA ARG A 137 -13.43 10.99 14.08
C ARG A 137 -14.38 12.16 14.30
N SER A 138 -15.01 12.66 13.22
CA SER A 138 -15.83 13.87 13.24
C SER A 138 -15.05 15.11 13.74
N ILE A 139 -13.76 15.18 13.42
CA ILE A 139 -12.93 16.37 13.57
C ILE A 139 -12.95 17.06 12.21
N GLY A 140 -13.73 18.14 12.11
CA GLY A 140 -13.88 18.86 10.84
C GLY A 140 -12.67 19.74 10.50
N ASP A 141 -12.42 19.95 9.21
CA ASP A 141 -11.29 20.74 8.70
C ASP A 141 -11.22 22.14 9.32
N ARG A 142 -12.39 22.76 9.55
CA ARG A 142 -12.47 24.06 10.22
C ARG A 142 -11.91 24.04 11.63
N SER A 143 -12.11 22.96 12.39
CA SER A 143 -11.58 22.84 13.75
C SER A 143 -10.07 22.65 13.71
N VAL A 144 -9.56 21.91 12.74
CA VAL A 144 -8.11 21.75 12.52
C VAL A 144 -7.46 23.08 12.14
N GLU A 145 -8.12 23.87 11.30
CA GLU A 145 -7.62 25.19 10.91
C GLU A 145 -7.59 26.17 12.09
N VAL A 146 -8.65 26.16 12.92
CA VAL A 146 -8.66 26.95 14.17
C VAL A 146 -7.54 26.52 15.12
N ALA A 147 -7.30 25.22 15.26
CA ALA A 147 -6.20 24.72 16.08
C ALA A 147 -4.82 25.18 15.56
N ALA A 148 -4.62 25.14 14.24
CA ALA A 148 -3.38 25.64 13.64
C ALA A 148 -3.19 27.15 13.82
N GLN A 149 -4.26 27.95 13.71
CA GLN A 149 -4.20 29.39 13.99
C GLN A 149 -3.85 29.69 15.47
N ILE A 150 -4.40 28.89 16.39
CA ILE A 150 -4.02 28.98 17.81
C ILE A 150 -2.53 28.71 17.97
N GLY A 151 -2.02 27.61 17.39
CA GLY A 151 -0.60 27.27 17.45
C GLY A 151 0.31 28.39 16.92
N GLN A 152 -0.07 29.02 15.80
CA GLN A 152 0.66 30.19 15.27
C GLN A 152 0.68 31.38 16.23
N GLN A 153 -0.38 31.58 17.02
CA GLN A 153 -0.49 32.70 17.98
C GLN A 153 0.25 32.41 19.30
N THR A 154 0.24 31.15 19.74
CA THR A 154 0.82 30.72 21.03
C THR A 154 2.27 30.24 20.88
N GLY A 155 2.72 29.91 19.68
CA GLY A 155 4.02 29.29 19.42
C GLY A 155 4.02 27.77 19.62
N GLU A 156 2.86 27.16 19.81
CA GLU A 156 2.68 25.72 19.96
C GLU A 156 2.55 25.03 18.61
N THR A 157 2.97 23.77 18.55
CA THR A 157 2.72 22.90 17.40
C THR A 157 1.23 22.56 17.30
N LEU A 158 0.76 22.19 16.12
CA LEU A 158 -0.62 21.71 15.94
C LEU A 158 -0.94 20.53 16.87
N PHE A 159 0.02 19.62 17.09
CA PHE A 159 -0.17 18.46 17.96
C PHE A 159 -0.35 18.88 19.43
N GLU A 160 0.44 19.84 19.92
CA GLU A 160 0.30 20.39 21.27
C GLU A 160 -1.08 21.04 21.47
N VAL A 161 -1.52 21.90 20.54
CA VAL A 161 -2.85 22.50 20.61
C VAL A 161 -3.96 21.43 20.57
N VAL A 162 -3.84 20.39 19.73
CA VAL A 162 -4.80 19.28 19.65
C VAL A 162 -4.82 18.50 20.98
N SER A 163 -3.66 18.32 21.62
CA SER A 163 -3.54 17.61 22.90
C SER A 163 -4.24 18.37 24.05
N HIS A 164 -4.16 19.68 24.02
CA HIS A 164 -4.77 20.59 25.02
C HIS A 164 -6.03 21.30 24.49
N ALA A 165 -6.72 20.71 23.50
CA ALA A 165 -7.84 21.37 22.83
C ALA A 165 -8.98 21.80 23.76
N LYS A 166 -9.09 21.23 24.96
CA LYS A 166 -10.08 21.61 25.98
C LYS A 166 -9.81 22.99 26.61
N ASP A 167 -8.57 23.44 26.57
CA ASP A 167 -8.17 24.73 27.15
C ASP A 167 -8.54 25.91 26.24
N TYR A 168 -8.92 25.60 24.99
CA TYR A 168 -9.28 26.59 23.97
C TYR A 168 -10.78 26.63 23.73
N PRO A 169 -11.53 27.65 24.18
CA PRO A 169 -12.98 27.76 23.95
C PRO A 169 -13.40 27.70 22.48
N ALA A 170 -12.54 28.18 21.57
CA ALA A 170 -12.76 28.12 20.13
C ALA A 170 -12.83 26.69 19.56
N LEU A 171 -12.26 25.71 20.26
CA LEU A 171 -12.24 24.29 19.88
C LEU A 171 -13.31 23.46 20.61
N SER A 172 -14.13 24.05 21.48
CA SER A 172 -15.06 23.33 22.38
C SER A 172 -15.88 22.23 21.73
N ARG A 173 -16.31 22.40 20.47
CA ARG A 173 -17.10 21.41 19.73
C ARG A 173 -16.30 20.15 19.33
N ALA A 174 -15.01 20.28 19.11
CA ALA A 174 -14.12 19.21 18.69
C ALA A 174 -13.17 18.74 19.79
N ALA A 175 -13.05 19.50 20.89
CA ALA A 175 -12.05 19.33 21.92
C ALA A 175 -11.94 17.89 22.45
N ASN A 176 -13.05 17.26 22.82
CA ASN A 176 -13.02 15.88 23.33
C ASN A 176 -12.48 14.88 22.31
N LYS A 177 -12.79 15.06 21.01
CA LYS A 177 -12.33 14.17 19.95
C LYS A 177 -10.85 14.40 19.61
N MET A 178 -10.42 15.66 19.67
CA MET A 178 -9.03 16.05 19.46
C MET A 178 -8.14 15.50 20.59
N THR A 179 -8.54 15.68 21.84
CA THR A 179 -7.77 15.15 22.98
C THR A 179 -7.75 13.62 23.01
N LEU A 180 -8.83 12.95 22.59
CA LEU A 180 -8.84 11.49 22.49
C LEU A 180 -7.87 11.01 21.40
N PHE A 181 -7.90 11.65 20.22
CA PHE A 181 -6.95 11.36 19.15
C PHE A 181 -5.51 11.58 19.61
N ALA A 182 -5.22 12.73 20.26
CA ALA A 182 -3.89 13.01 20.78
C ALA A 182 -3.43 11.97 21.80
N ALA A 183 -4.31 11.52 22.71
CA ALA A 183 -4.01 10.48 23.67
C ALA A 183 -3.67 9.13 23.00
N GLN A 184 -4.38 8.76 21.93
CA GLN A 184 -4.05 7.57 21.13
C GLN A 184 -2.66 7.69 20.51
N MET A 185 -2.35 8.85 19.90
CA MET A 185 -1.05 9.11 19.30
C MET A 185 0.08 9.14 20.34
N GLN A 186 -0.17 9.76 21.51
CA GLN A 186 0.81 9.81 22.59
C GLN A 186 1.21 8.40 23.07
N GLY A 187 0.24 7.49 23.21
CA GLY A 187 0.54 6.11 23.56
C GLY A 187 1.34 5.34 22.49
N LEU A 188 1.21 5.70 21.21
CA LEU A 188 2.03 5.15 20.13
C LEU A 188 3.44 5.77 20.11
N ILE A 189 3.55 7.06 20.42
CA ILE A 189 4.85 7.76 20.57
C ILE A 189 5.63 7.14 21.73
N GLU A 190 4.97 6.83 22.84
CA GLU A 190 5.59 6.17 23.99
C GLU A 190 6.09 4.76 23.63
N LEU A 191 5.31 3.99 22.85
CA LEU A 191 5.75 2.69 22.32
C LEU A 191 6.96 2.82 21.39
N ASN A 192 6.98 3.82 20.51
CA ASN A 192 8.13 4.07 19.62
C ASN A 192 9.42 4.41 20.39
N ASN A 193 9.30 4.95 21.59
CA ASN A 193 10.44 5.27 22.45
C ASN A 193 10.87 4.09 23.35
N ASP A 194 10.15 2.98 23.35
CA ASP A 194 10.55 1.77 24.09
C ASP A 194 11.44 0.90 23.19
N GLU A 195 12.72 0.82 23.50
CA GLU A 195 13.73 0.03 22.77
C GLU A 195 13.39 -1.48 22.64
N LYS A 196 12.40 -1.96 23.40
CA LYS A 196 11.94 -3.37 23.33
C LYS A 196 10.88 -3.61 22.29
N VAL A 197 10.26 -2.56 21.77
CA VAL A 197 9.19 -2.63 20.80
C VAL A 197 9.79 -2.56 19.39
N THR A 198 9.53 -3.56 18.59
CA THR A 198 9.99 -3.60 17.20
C THR A 198 9.13 -2.70 16.30
N LEU A 199 9.66 -2.32 15.13
CA LEU A 199 8.90 -1.56 14.13
C LEU A 199 7.65 -2.33 13.67
N GLY A 200 7.77 -3.65 13.56
CA GLY A 200 6.65 -4.52 13.22
C GLY A 200 5.55 -4.49 14.29
N GLU A 201 5.92 -4.61 15.57
CA GLU A 201 4.98 -4.54 16.70
C GLU A 201 4.33 -3.16 16.84
N LEU A 202 5.10 -2.09 16.69
CA LEU A 202 4.58 -0.72 16.68
C LEU A 202 3.53 -0.53 15.56
N TYR A 203 3.82 -1.05 14.38
CA TYR A 203 2.91 -0.94 13.24
C TYR A 203 1.62 -1.74 13.45
N ASP A 204 1.72 -2.96 13.97
CA ASP A 204 0.55 -3.79 14.26
C ASP A 204 -0.34 -3.12 15.31
N GLU A 205 0.26 -2.59 16.38
CA GLU A 205 -0.44 -1.84 17.43
C GLU A 205 -1.09 -0.55 16.86
N LEU A 206 -0.41 0.16 15.96
CA LEU A 206 -0.98 1.30 15.25
C LEU A 206 -2.25 0.90 14.51
N VAL A 207 -2.18 -0.12 13.65
CA VAL A 207 -3.32 -0.58 12.81
C VAL A 207 -4.49 -1.00 13.67
N GLU A 208 -4.24 -1.70 14.80
CA GLU A 208 -5.26 -2.15 15.75
C GLU A 208 -5.89 -0.96 16.51
N ARG A 209 -5.09 -0.08 17.12
CA ARG A 209 -5.59 1.06 17.93
C ARG A 209 -6.47 2.01 17.16
N ILE A 210 -6.18 2.25 15.87
CA ILE A 210 -6.99 3.13 15.05
C ILE A 210 -8.14 2.40 14.34
N ASP A 211 -8.26 1.07 14.54
CA ASP A 211 -9.26 0.19 13.91
C ASP A 211 -9.29 0.35 12.37
N TYR A 212 -8.06 0.41 11.78
CA TYR A 212 -7.93 0.80 10.38
C TYR A 212 -8.52 -0.23 9.40
N LEU A 213 -8.38 -1.52 9.68
CA LEU A 213 -8.92 -2.57 8.81
C LEU A 213 -10.46 -2.57 8.77
N ASN A 214 -11.11 -2.25 9.90
CA ASN A 214 -12.56 -2.09 9.92
C ASN A 214 -13.00 -0.80 9.22
N PHE A 215 -12.22 0.28 9.37
CA PHE A 215 -12.43 1.51 8.61
C PHE A 215 -12.40 1.24 7.11
N LEU A 216 -11.45 0.47 6.58
CA LEU A 216 -11.39 0.14 5.16
C LEU A 216 -12.66 -0.56 4.67
N LYS A 217 -13.20 -1.50 5.46
CA LYS A 217 -14.45 -2.21 5.14
C LYS A 217 -15.67 -1.30 5.07
N THR A 218 -15.68 -0.21 5.86
CA THR A 218 -16.80 0.73 5.91
C THR A 218 -16.64 1.89 4.94
N ASP A 219 -15.42 2.27 4.60
CA ASP A 219 -15.10 3.39 3.69
C ASP A 219 -15.38 3.01 2.22
N ASP A 220 -14.90 1.85 1.80
CA ASP A 220 -15.10 1.30 0.46
C ASP A 220 -15.05 -0.24 0.49
N PRO A 221 -16.21 -0.90 0.64
CA PRO A 221 -16.28 -2.36 0.76
C PRO A 221 -15.72 -3.12 -0.45
N GLU A 222 -15.84 -2.57 -1.66
CA GLU A 222 -15.41 -3.23 -2.90
C GLU A 222 -13.87 -3.35 -2.98
N SER A 223 -13.14 -2.34 -2.50
CA SER A 223 -11.67 -2.33 -2.50
C SER A 223 -11.05 -2.72 -1.15
N ALA A 224 -11.85 -3.01 -0.14
CA ALA A 224 -11.39 -3.21 1.24
C ALA A 224 -10.37 -4.32 1.38
N GLU A 225 -10.57 -5.45 0.70
CA GLU A 225 -9.67 -6.61 0.75
C GLU A 225 -8.30 -6.29 0.14
N ASP A 226 -8.27 -5.68 -1.03
CA ASP A 226 -7.04 -5.25 -1.69
C ASP A 226 -6.28 -4.21 -0.86
N ARG A 227 -6.99 -3.24 -0.26
CA ARG A 227 -6.40 -2.21 0.60
C ARG A 227 -5.86 -2.79 1.91
N ALA A 228 -6.57 -3.75 2.50
CA ALA A 228 -6.08 -4.48 3.67
C ALA A 228 -4.81 -5.28 3.36
N ALA A 229 -4.76 -5.95 2.21
CA ALA A 229 -3.56 -6.64 1.75
C ALA A 229 -2.36 -5.66 1.57
N ASN A 230 -2.61 -4.44 1.06
CA ASN A 230 -1.57 -3.41 0.97
C ASN A 230 -1.04 -2.98 2.36
N VAL A 231 -1.92 -2.83 3.34
CA VAL A 231 -1.54 -2.50 4.73
C VAL A 231 -0.68 -3.61 5.34
N GLN A 232 -1.03 -4.88 5.10
CA GLN A 232 -0.25 -6.03 5.55
C GLN A 232 1.10 -6.15 4.84
N GLU A 233 1.15 -5.83 3.55
CA GLU A 233 2.40 -5.78 2.79
C GLU A 233 3.37 -4.73 3.35
N LEU A 234 2.85 -3.56 3.78
CA LEU A 234 3.68 -2.56 4.46
C LEU A 234 4.24 -3.10 5.79
N ALA A 235 3.44 -3.83 6.56
CA ALA A 235 3.92 -4.50 7.78
C ALA A 235 5.09 -5.46 7.50
N SER A 236 4.95 -6.29 6.45
CA SER A 236 5.98 -7.23 6.02
C SER A 236 7.27 -6.51 5.61
N ASN A 237 7.14 -5.34 4.97
CA ASN A 237 8.28 -4.52 4.58
C ASN A 237 9.01 -3.90 5.78
N LEU A 238 8.28 -3.46 6.80
CA LEU A 238 8.87 -2.92 8.04
C LEU A 238 9.66 -4.02 8.77
N ARG A 239 9.11 -5.23 8.92
CA ARG A 239 9.80 -6.35 9.53
C ARG A 239 11.08 -6.74 8.77
N ARG A 240 11.00 -6.79 7.43
CA ARG A 240 12.20 -7.06 6.61
C ARG A 240 13.24 -5.95 6.75
N PHE A 241 12.83 -4.69 6.77
CA PHE A 241 13.76 -3.58 7.00
C PHE A 241 14.49 -3.72 8.34
N GLU A 242 13.78 -4.11 9.38
CA GLU A 242 14.31 -4.33 10.71
C GLU A 242 15.31 -5.50 10.74
N GLU A 243 15.01 -6.62 10.07
CA GLU A 243 15.93 -7.76 9.91
C GLU A 243 17.22 -7.36 9.18
N GLU A 244 17.11 -6.55 8.12
CA GLU A 244 18.24 -6.06 7.33
C GLU A 244 19.03 -4.94 8.04
N ASN A 245 18.39 -4.22 8.96
CA ASN A 245 18.95 -3.06 9.67
C ASN A 245 18.61 -3.13 11.18
N PRO A 246 19.27 -3.98 11.97
CA PRO A 246 18.93 -4.21 13.38
C PRO A 246 19.02 -2.97 14.28
N GLU A 247 19.76 -1.94 13.85
CA GLU A 247 19.83 -0.64 14.56
C GLU A 247 18.95 0.43 13.91
N GLY A 248 18.15 0.04 12.91
CA GLY A 248 17.24 0.94 12.20
C GLY A 248 16.04 1.31 13.08
N THR A 249 15.75 2.60 13.20
CA THR A 249 14.55 3.14 13.87
C THR A 249 13.59 3.74 12.86
N LEU A 250 12.40 4.14 13.34
CA LEU A 250 11.38 4.81 12.54
C LEU A 250 11.90 6.14 11.95
#